data_fe561b3b313439ed3eaf9ccc5ed7efe8
#
_entry.id   fe561b3b313439ed3eaf9ccc5ed7efe8
#
_cell.length_a   1.000
_cell.length_b   1.000
_cell.length_c   1.000
_cell.angle_alpha   90.00
_cell.angle_beta   90.00
_cell.angle_gamma   90.00
#
_symmetry.space_group_name_H-M   'P 1'
#
loop_
_entity.id
_entity.type
_entity.pdbx_description
1 polymer ?
#
loop_
_entity_poly.entity_id
_entity_poly.type
_entity_poly.pdbx_seq_one_letter_code
_entity_poly.pdbx_strand_id
1 'polypeptide(L)'
;IQLFILNVFNFKLVRSFFIIILVIHILEFVVISELIQSLESDINFKKTFYIFFGAQIIDALNLIPQNLIISEIGIGILTDKLDYDFELGVLIKIYMRFVIFFSSILMALLYNVYLRLLNYKYDP
;
A
#
# COMPACT_ATOMS: atom_id res chain seq x y z
N ILE A 1 8.20 13.36 29.51
CA ILE A 1 7.12 13.58 28.52
C ILE A 1 7.55 14.63 27.48
N GLN A 2 8.08 15.79 27.85
CA GLN A 2 8.55 16.83 26.91
C GLN A 2 9.71 16.37 26.02
N LEU A 3 10.68 15.60 26.53
CA LEU A 3 11.79 15.03 25.74
C LEU A 3 11.32 13.98 24.72
N PHE A 4 10.24 13.26 25.02
CA PHE A 4 9.66 12.28 24.09
C PHE A 4 8.97 12.98 22.91
N ILE A 5 8.26 14.08 23.17
CA ILE A 5 7.58 14.87 22.14
C ILE A 5 8.59 15.57 21.20
N LEU A 6 9.70 16.08 21.72
CA LEU A 6 10.75 16.72 20.93
C LEU A 6 11.50 15.73 20.01
N ASN A 7 11.66 14.47 20.41
CA ASN A 7 12.27 13.44 19.59
C ASN A 7 11.33 12.91 18.48
N VAL A 8 10.01 12.93 18.68
CA VAL A 8 9.04 12.51 17.69
C VAL A 8 8.98 13.50 16.50
N PHE A 9 9.30 14.78 16.74
CA PHE A 9 9.37 15.82 15.70
C PHE A 9 10.79 16.05 15.13
N ASN A 10 11.65 15.03 15.10
CA ASN A 10 12.87 15.13 14.34
C ASN A 10 12.52 15.16 12.85
N PHE A 11 12.53 16.36 12.26
CA PHE A 11 12.13 16.63 10.87
C PHE A 11 12.87 15.73 9.86
N LYS A 12 14.12 15.32 10.16
CA LYS A 12 14.88 14.39 9.33
C LYS A 12 14.25 12.98 9.35
N LEU A 13 13.80 12.53 10.51
CA LEU A 13 13.18 11.23 10.69
C LEU A 13 11.82 11.17 10.00
N VAL A 14 10.99 12.20 10.20
CA VAL A 14 9.68 12.32 9.53
C VAL A 14 9.84 12.36 8.00
N ARG A 15 10.81 13.13 7.50
CA ARG A 15 11.11 13.18 6.06
C ARG A 15 11.55 11.84 5.50
N SER A 16 12.43 11.13 6.23
CA SER A 16 12.88 9.81 5.80
C SER A 16 11.74 8.79 5.75
N PHE A 17 10.86 8.78 6.76
CA PHE A 17 9.68 7.94 6.75
C PHE A 17 8.73 8.28 5.59
N PHE A 18 8.51 9.57 5.33
CA PHE A 18 7.66 9.99 4.21
C PHE A 18 8.20 9.51 2.86
N ILE A 19 9.51 9.62 2.64
CA ILE A 19 10.16 9.13 1.40
C ILE A 19 9.99 7.63 1.28
N ILE A 20 10.21 6.87 2.35
CA ILE A 20 10.06 5.40 2.34
C ILE A 20 8.61 5.02 2.02
N ILE A 21 7.63 5.64 2.66
CA ILE A 21 6.21 5.39 2.39
C ILE A 21 5.88 5.72 0.93
N LEU A 22 6.37 6.84 0.41
CA LEU A 22 6.16 7.22 -0.99
C LEU A 22 6.72 6.18 -1.96
N VAL A 23 7.95 5.70 -1.72
CA VAL A 23 8.59 4.68 -2.54
C VAL A 23 7.79 3.37 -2.51
N ILE A 24 7.31 2.96 -1.33
CA ILE A 24 6.48 1.75 -1.19
C ILE A 24 5.21 1.89 -2.03
N HIS A 25 4.48 3.00 -1.93
CA HIS A 25 3.25 3.22 -2.69
C HIS A 25 3.48 3.26 -4.21
N ILE A 26 4.62 3.80 -4.65
CA ILE A 26 5.01 3.76 -6.07
C ILE A 26 5.24 2.32 -6.52
N LEU A 27 5.97 1.52 -5.73
CA LEU A 27 6.22 0.11 -6.04
C LEU A 27 4.92 -0.70 -6.05
N GLU A 28 4.03 -0.49 -5.07
CA GLU A 28 2.71 -1.11 -5.04
C GLU A 28 1.90 -0.75 -6.28
N PHE A 29 1.90 0.53 -6.69
CA PHE A 29 1.22 0.97 -7.89
C PHE A 29 1.76 0.28 -9.14
N VAL A 30 3.09 0.15 -9.28
CA VAL A 30 3.71 -0.53 -10.43
C VAL A 30 3.28 -2.00 -10.47
N VAL A 31 3.39 -2.73 -9.35
CA VAL A 31 3.01 -4.15 -9.28
C VAL A 31 1.52 -4.34 -9.61
N ILE A 32 0.65 -3.51 -9.06
CA ILE A 32 -0.79 -3.58 -9.31
C ILE A 32 -1.12 -3.17 -10.76
N SER A 33 -0.40 -2.21 -11.35
CA SER A 33 -0.63 -1.82 -12.73
C SER A 33 -0.27 -2.95 -13.72
N GLU A 34 0.83 -3.64 -13.49
CA GLU A 34 1.21 -4.83 -14.27
C GLU A 34 0.18 -5.95 -14.14
N LEU A 35 -0.31 -6.17 -12.91
CA LEU A 35 -1.35 -7.15 -12.67
C LEU A 35 -2.64 -6.81 -13.42
N ILE A 36 -3.12 -5.58 -13.31
CA ILE A 36 -4.35 -5.12 -13.97
C ILE A 36 -4.21 -5.29 -15.49
N GLN A 37 -3.08 -4.89 -16.07
CA GLN A 37 -2.83 -5.05 -17.50
C GLN A 37 -2.74 -6.51 -17.94
N SER A 38 -2.30 -7.41 -17.05
CA SER A 38 -2.28 -8.85 -17.35
C SER A 38 -3.67 -9.49 -17.34
N LEU A 39 -4.60 -8.95 -16.55
CA LEU A 39 -5.98 -9.41 -16.46
C LEU A 39 -6.86 -8.80 -17.55
N GLU A 40 -6.62 -7.54 -17.89
CA GLU A 40 -7.42 -6.78 -18.83
C GLU A 40 -6.51 -5.85 -19.65
N SER A 41 -6.20 -6.26 -20.87
CA SER A 41 -5.24 -5.57 -21.75
C SER A 41 -5.70 -4.18 -22.19
N ASP A 42 -7.02 -3.92 -22.15
CA ASP A 42 -7.60 -2.66 -22.63
C ASP A 42 -7.63 -1.56 -21.56
N ILE A 43 -7.19 -1.88 -20.33
CA ILE A 43 -7.09 -0.88 -19.26
C ILE A 43 -5.89 0.04 -19.51
N ASN A 44 -6.18 1.32 -19.71
CA ASN A 44 -5.14 2.32 -19.84
C ASN A 44 -4.63 2.81 -18.48
N PHE A 45 -3.45 3.40 -18.45
CA PHE A 45 -2.79 3.93 -17.27
C PHE A 45 -3.70 4.82 -16.40
N LYS A 46 -4.54 5.67 -17.03
CA LYS A 46 -5.45 6.57 -16.31
C LYS A 46 -6.50 5.81 -15.51
N LYS A 47 -7.09 4.76 -16.09
CA LYS A 47 -8.09 3.92 -15.41
C LYS A 47 -7.43 3.10 -14.29
N THR A 48 -6.23 2.55 -14.52
CA THR A 48 -5.43 1.88 -13.48
C THR A 48 -5.17 2.81 -12.30
N PHE A 49 -4.80 4.06 -12.56
CA PHE A 49 -4.58 5.07 -11.53
C PHE A 49 -5.85 5.31 -10.70
N TYR A 50 -7.01 5.45 -11.34
CA TYR A 50 -8.28 5.63 -10.62
C TYR A 50 -8.65 4.42 -9.77
N ILE A 51 -8.42 3.21 -10.26
CA ILE A 51 -8.68 1.97 -9.51
C ILE A 51 -7.77 1.90 -8.28
N PHE A 52 -6.48 2.11 -8.46
CA PHE A 52 -5.51 2.03 -7.36
C PHE A 52 -5.76 3.08 -6.27
N PHE A 53 -5.84 4.36 -6.64
CA PHE A 53 -6.07 5.42 -5.66
C PHE A 53 -7.49 5.40 -5.10
N GLY A 54 -8.49 5.02 -5.89
CA GLY A 54 -9.84 4.79 -5.40
C GLY A 54 -9.88 3.71 -4.33
N ALA A 55 -9.12 2.61 -4.50
CA ALA A 55 -8.97 1.57 -3.50
C ALA A 55 -8.37 2.11 -2.19
N GLN A 56 -7.31 2.92 -2.29
CA GLN A 56 -6.67 3.52 -1.11
C GLN A 56 -7.63 4.49 -0.37
N ILE A 57 -8.42 5.27 -1.10
CA ILE A 57 -9.41 6.16 -0.50
C ILE A 57 -10.51 5.36 0.20
N ILE A 58 -11.04 4.32 -0.43
CA ILE A 58 -12.06 3.46 0.16
C ILE A 58 -11.53 2.80 1.44
N ASP A 59 -10.29 2.34 1.45
CA ASP A 59 -9.66 1.78 2.64
C ASP A 59 -9.47 2.82 3.76
N ALA A 60 -9.08 4.04 3.40
CA ALA A 60 -8.91 5.13 4.36
C ALA A 60 -10.24 5.58 4.99
N LEU A 61 -11.34 5.52 4.23
CA LEU A 61 -12.67 5.84 4.72
C LEU A 61 -13.29 4.70 5.54
N ASN A 62 -12.74 3.51 5.46
CA ASN A 62 -13.24 2.34 6.16
C ASN A 62 -12.82 2.38 7.63
N LEU A 63 -13.64 3.04 8.46
CA LEU A 63 -13.39 3.26 9.90
C LEU A 63 -13.42 1.96 10.71
N ILE A 64 -13.92 0.85 10.14
CA ILE A 64 -14.02 -0.43 10.82
C ILE A 64 -12.86 -1.31 10.35
N PRO A 65 -11.85 -1.56 11.21
CA PRO A 65 -10.79 -2.50 10.88
C PRO A 65 -11.41 -3.87 10.55
N GLN A 66 -10.99 -4.50 9.45
CA GLN A 66 -11.43 -5.83 9.01
C GLN A 66 -12.78 -5.89 8.25
N ASN A 67 -13.40 -4.77 7.86
CA ASN A 67 -14.54 -4.83 6.96
C ASN A 67 -14.07 -5.16 5.52
N LEU A 68 -13.61 -6.41 5.38
CA LEU A 68 -13.06 -6.97 4.16
C LEU A 68 -14.05 -6.78 3.00
N ILE A 69 -15.32 -7.03 3.24
CA ILE A 69 -16.39 -7.05 2.24
C ILE A 69 -16.70 -5.66 1.67
N ILE A 70 -16.71 -4.63 2.50
CA ILE A 70 -17.07 -3.26 2.05
C ILE A 70 -16.02 -2.72 1.07
N SER A 71 -14.76 -3.00 1.31
CA SER A 71 -13.67 -2.55 0.46
C SER A 71 -13.71 -3.24 -0.91
N GLU A 72 -13.96 -4.55 -0.96
CA GLU A 72 -14.12 -5.29 -2.22
C GLU A 72 -15.34 -4.81 -3.01
N ILE A 73 -16.49 -4.64 -2.35
CA ILE A 73 -17.70 -4.12 -2.99
C ILE A 73 -17.44 -2.71 -3.53
N GLY A 74 -16.77 -1.85 -2.75
CA GLY A 74 -16.46 -0.48 -3.15
C GLY A 74 -15.60 -0.43 -4.42
N ILE A 75 -14.58 -1.28 -4.52
CA ILE A 75 -13.74 -1.36 -5.72
C ILE A 75 -14.49 -2.02 -6.88
N GLY A 76 -15.30 -3.05 -6.64
CA GLY A 76 -16.15 -3.63 -7.66
C GLY A 76 -17.10 -2.59 -8.28
N ILE A 77 -17.74 -1.75 -7.47
CA ILE A 77 -18.57 -0.65 -7.97
C ILE A 77 -17.76 0.39 -8.74
N LEU A 78 -16.53 0.68 -8.30
CA LEU A 78 -15.66 1.62 -8.99
C LEU A 78 -15.24 1.11 -10.37
N THR A 79 -14.90 -0.18 -10.49
CA THR A 79 -14.55 -0.81 -11.78
C THR A 79 -15.75 -0.88 -12.71
N ASP A 80 -16.92 -1.23 -12.21
CA ASP A 80 -18.17 -1.22 -12.97
C ASP A 80 -18.48 0.18 -13.56
N LYS A 81 -18.26 1.25 -12.79
CA LYS A 81 -18.38 2.64 -13.30
C LYS A 81 -17.31 3.04 -14.32
N LEU A 82 -16.24 2.30 -14.44
CA LEU A 82 -15.18 2.50 -15.43
C LEU A 82 -15.36 1.60 -16.66
N ASP A 83 -16.53 0.99 -16.81
CA ASP A 83 -16.93 0.08 -17.89
C ASP A 83 -16.13 -1.24 -17.89
N TYR A 84 -15.81 -1.76 -16.70
CA TYR A 84 -15.21 -3.08 -16.50
C TYR A 84 -16.07 -3.93 -15.56
N ASP A 85 -15.84 -5.24 -15.59
CA ASP A 85 -16.60 -6.16 -14.75
C ASP A 85 -16.39 -5.89 -13.25
N PHE A 86 -17.48 -5.94 -12.49
CA PHE A 86 -17.46 -5.83 -11.03
C PHE A 86 -16.50 -6.85 -10.41
N GLU A 87 -16.48 -8.08 -10.92
CA GLU A 87 -15.64 -9.17 -10.45
C GLU A 87 -14.14 -8.87 -10.61
N LEU A 88 -13.76 -8.14 -11.66
CA LEU A 88 -12.40 -7.68 -11.86
C LEU A 88 -11.95 -6.76 -10.72
N GLY A 89 -12.81 -5.85 -10.27
CA GLY A 89 -12.51 -4.97 -9.14
C GLY A 89 -12.31 -5.72 -7.84
N VAL A 90 -13.16 -6.70 -7.55
CA VAL A 90 -13.04 -7.57 -6.38
C VAL A 90 -11.71 -8.34 -6.43
N LEU A 91 -11.38 -8.92 -7.59
CA LEU A 91 -10.13 -9.66 -7.79
C LEU A 91 -8.90 -8.77 -7.56
N ILE A 92 -8.87 -7.59 -8.19
CA ILE A 92 -7.81 -6.59 -8.00
C ILE A 92 -7.63 -6.28 -6.51
N LYS A 93 -8.71 -6.09 -5.77
CA LYS A 93 -8.64 -5.77 -4.34
C LYS A 93 -8.04 -6.91 -3.52
N ILE A 94 -8.40 -8.14 -3.80
CA ILE A 94 -7.81 -9.32 -3.15
C ILE A 94 -6.30 -9.35 -3.41
N TYR A 95 -5.86 -9.15 -4.65
CA TYR A 95 -4.43 -9.09 -4.98
C TYR A 95 -3.70 -7.94 -4.29
N MET A 96 -4.30 -6.75 -4.22
CA MET A 96 -3.72 -5.62 -3.48
C MET A 96 -3.44 -6.00 -2.03
N ARG A 97 -4.33 -6.73 -1.37
CA ARG A 97 -4.10 -7.20 0.00
C ARG A 97 -2.92 -8.15 0.11
N PHE A 98 -2.80 -9.10 -0.83
CA PHE A 98 -1.63 -9.98 -0.86
C PHE A 98 -0.34 -9.18 -1.02
N VAL A 99 -0.29 -8.21 -1.94
CA VAL A 99 0.88 -7.36 -2.16
C VAL A 99 1.23 -6.59 -0.89
N ILE A 100 0.25 -5.95 -0.23
CA ILE A 100 0.45 -5.22 1.02
C ILE A 100 0.92 -6.15 2.15
N PHE A 101 0.35 -7.35 2.26
CA PHE A 101 0.75 -8.33 3.26
C PHE A 101 2.21 -8.77 3.08
N PHE A 102 2.60 -9.14 1.86
CA PHE A 102 3.98 -9.55 1.58
C PHE A 102 4.96 -8.40 1.71
N SER A 103 4.62 -7.19 1.26
CA SER A 103 5.48 -6.01 1.44
C SER A 103 5.68 -5.68 2.92
N SER A 104 4.67 -5.84 3.76
CA SER A 104 4.77 -5.64 5.21
C SER A 104 5.70 -6.67 5.86
N ILE A 105 5.64 -7.94 5.47
CA ILE A 105 6.57 -8.97 5.95
C ILE A 105 8.01 -8.64 5.52
N LEU A 106 8.20 -8.28 4.26
CA LEU A 106 9.51 -7.93 3.73
C LEU A 106 10.12 -6.74 4.48
N MET A 107 9.32 -5.70 4.73
CA MET A 107 9.76 -4.53 5.51
C MET A 107 10.13 -4.90 6.95
N ALA A 108 9.37 -5.78 7.60
CA ALA A 108 9.70 -6.25 8.95
C ALA A 108 11.02 -7.04 8.97
N LEU A 109 11.27 -7.87 7.95
CA LEU A 109 12.53 -8.60 7.81
C LEU A 109 13.72 -7.65 7.57
N LEU A 110 13.58 -6.70 6.66
CA LEU A 110 14.62 -5.69 6.37
C LEU A 110 14.94 -4.84 7.60
N TYR A 111 13.92 -4.45 8.36
CA TYR A 111 14.10 -3.72 9.60
C TYR A 111 14.87 -4.53 10.64
N ASN A 112 14.55 -5.82 10.81
CA ASN A 112 15.30 -6.71 11.72
C ASN A 112 16.75 -6.88 11.30
N VAL A 113 17.03 -7.04 10.01
CA VAL A 113 18.42 -7.11 9.47
C VAL A 113 19.15 -5.81 9.75
N TYR A 114 18.52 -4.68 9.49
CA TYR A 114 19.08 -3.36 9.76
C TYR A 114 19.45 -3.16 11.24
N LEU A 115 18.55 -3.55 12.16
CA LEU A 115 18.85 -3.48 13.61
C LEU A 115 20.02 -4.37 14.01
N ARG A 116 20.13 -5.58 13.45
CA ARG A 116 21.26 -6.48 13.73
C ARG A 116 22.59 -5.89 13.25
N LEU A 117 22.59 -5.27 12.07
CA LEU A 117 23.78 -4.61 11.54
C LEU A 117 24.21 -3.39 12.36
N LEU A 118 23.25 -2.63 12.91
CA LEU A 118 23.53 -1.53 13.82
C LEU A 118 24.13 -2.03 15.14
N ASN A 119 23.52 -3.05 15.75
CA ASN A 119 24.02 -3.61 17.02
C ASN A 119 25.43 -4.20 16.86
N TYR A 120 25.71 -4.87 15.75
CA TYR A 120 27.06 -5.38 15.46
C TYR A 120 28.12 -4.27 15.38
N LYS A 121 27.73 -3.05 15.02
CA LYS A 121 28.66 -1.91 14.91
C LYS A 121 28.95 -1.25 16.27
N TYR A 122 28.16 -1.55 17.31
CA TYR A 122 28.24 -0.93 18.64
C TYR A 122 28.66 -1.92 19.76
N ASP A 123 28.85 -3.21 19.44
CA ASP A 123 29.45 -4.17 20.37
C ASP A 123 30.98 -4.08 20.23
N PRO A 124 31.72 -3.68 21.30
CA PRO A 124 33.17 -3.58 21.30
C PRO A 124 33.88 -4.95 21.27
#